data_5b27a59ea02d22802332936922c5ef0c
#
_entry.id   5b27a59ea02d22802332936922c5ef0c
#
_cell.length_a   1.000
_cell.length_b   1.000
_cell.length_c   1.000
_cell.angle_alpha   90.00
_cell.angle_beta   90.00
_cell.angle_gamma   90.00
#
_symmetry.space_group_name_H-M   'P 1'
#
loop_
_entity.id
_entity.type
_entity.pdbx_description
1 polymer ?
#
loop_
_entity_poly.entity_id
_entity_poly.type
_entity_poly.pdbx_seq_one_letter_code
_entity_poly.pdbx_strand_id
1 'polypeptide(L)'
;MTPLAPLVTAFFRKNLAAEKGVSKNTIASYSYTFKFLCRYLSRRVGKAPSALCLEDLDARVIRDFLEYLERECGNTPRTRNLRLTAIRSFMKYVEYEIPSALDQVRQILALSNKRT
;
A
#
# COMPACT_ATOMS: atom_id res chain seq x y z
N MET A 1 9.37 14.95 6.96
CA MET A 1 9.15 13.78 6.11
C MET A 1 8.90 12.55 6.96
N THR A 2 8.02 11.68 6.51
CA THR A 2 7.56 10.53 7.31
C THR A 2 8.12 9.24 6.71
N PRO A 3 9.06 8.56 7.40
CA PRO A 3 9.62 7.30 6.87
C PRO A 3 8.52 6.26 6.67
N LEU A 4 8.55 5.60 5.52
CA LEU A 4 7.53 4.62 5.15
C LEU A 4 7.72 3.28 5.87
N ALA A 5 8.95 2.77 5.94
CA ALA A 5 9.22 1.44 6.48
C ALA A 5 8.73 1.26 7.93
N PRO A 6 8.97 2.20 8.87
CA PRO A 6 8.44 2.05 10.23
C PRO A 6 6.92 2.04 10.28
N LEU A 7 6.25 2.81 9.41
CA LEU A 7 4.80 2.82 9.34
C LEU A 7 4.23 1.48 8.87
N VAL A 8 4.84 0.90 7.84
CA VAL A 8 4.43 -0.42 7.33
C VAL A 8 4.64 -1.48 8.40
N THR A 9 5.78 -1.46 9.07
CA THR A 9 6.07 -2.40 10.16
C THR A 9 5.04 -2.28 11.28
N ALA A 10 4.73 -1.05 11.70
CA ALA A 10 3.75 -0.81 12.75
C ALA A 10 2.34 -1.26 12.33
N PHE A 11 1.98 -1.04 11.07
CA PHE A 11 0.71 -1.51 10.53
C PHE A 11 0.56 -3.02 10.67
N PHE A 12 1.59 -3.78 10.30
CA PHE A 12 1.55 -5.23 10.41
C PHE A 12 1.50 -5.70 11.86
N ARG A 13 2.32 -5.13 12.73
CA ARG A 13 2.40 -5.56 14.13
C ARG A 13 1.21 -5.13 14.97
N LYS A 14 0.85 -3.85 14.89
CA LYS A 14 -0.14 -3.26 15.80
C LYS A 14 -1.55 -3.35 15.28
N ASN A 15 -1.74 -3.20 13.97
CA ASN A 15 -3.09 -3.14 13.40
C ASN A 15 -3.56 -4.51 12.93
N LEU A 16 -2.83 -5.15 12.02
CA LEU A 16 -3.29 -6.42 11.46
C LEU A 16 -3.22 -7.56 12.45
N ALA A 17 -2.07 -7.75 13.08
CA ALA A 17 -1.87 -8.90 13.97
C ALA A 17 -2.58 -8.72 15.30
N ALA A 18 -2.42 -7.56 15.94
CA ALA A 18 -2.88 -7.35 17.32
C ALA A 18 -4.34 -6.90 17.40
N GLU A 19 -4.74 -5.92 16.60
CA GLU A 19 -6.08 -5.32 16.71
C GLU A 19 -7.14 -6.03 15.88
N LYS A 20 -6.82 -6.42 14.65
CA LYS A 20 -7.80 -7.02 13.74
C LYS A 20 -7.82 -8.54 13.76
N GLY A 21 -6.76 -9.16 14.25
CA GLY A 21 -6.70 -10.61 14.32
C GLY A 21 -6.86 -11.30 12.97
N VAL A 22 -6.36 -10.70 11.89
CA VAL A 22 -6.51 -11.24 10.54
C VAL A 22 -5.75 -12.55 10.37
N SER A 23 -6.14 -13.37 9.42
CA SER A 23 -5.54 -14.67 9.17
C SER A 23 -4.08 -14.52 8.68
N LYS A 24 -3.31 -15.62 8.86
CA LYS A 24 -1.94 -15.70 8.36
C LYS A 24 -1.89 -15.52 6.83
N ASN A 25 -2.87 -16.03 6.12
CA ASN A 25 -2.95 -15.91 4.66
C ASN A 25 -3.13 -14.46 4.25
N THR A 26 -3.96 -13.70 4.95
CA THR A 26 -4.16 -12.27 4.70
C THR A 26 -2.87 -11.50 4.96
N ILE A 27 -2.19 -11.79 6.07
CA ILE A 27 -0.92 -11.15 6.40
C ILE A 27 0.10 -11.42 5.31
N ALA A 28 0.21 -12.66 4.84
CA ALA A 28 1.14 -13.02 3.77
C ALA A 28 0.82 -12.29 2.46
N SER A 29 -0.45 -12.21 2.09
CA SER A 29 -0.90 -11.51 0.89
C SER A 29 -0.56 -10.01 0.96
N TYR A 30 -0.80 -9.40 2.11
CA TYR A 30 -0.48 -7.99 2.32
C TYR A 30 1.03 -7.76 2.30
N SER A 31 1.81 -8.66 2.90
CA SER A 31 3.28 -8.62 2.86
C SER A 31 3.80 -8.59 1.42
N TYR A 32 3.27 -9.46 0.57
CA TYR A 32 3.61 -9.48 -0.85
C TYR A 32 3.31 -8.14 -1.51
N THR A 33 2.14 -7.59 -1.24
CA THR A 33 1.73 -6.31 -1.81
C THR A 33 2.74 -5.20 -1.48
N PHE A 34 3.11 -5.08 -0.21
CA PHE A 34 4.03 -4.02 0.20
C PHE A 34 5.47 -4.26 -0.28
N LYS A 35 5.88 -5.51 -0.39
CA LYS A 35 7.17 -5.85 -0.98
C LYS A 35 7.25 -5.36 -2.43
N PHE A 36 6.25 -5.66 -3.24
CA PHE A 36 6.20 -5.21 -4.63
C PHE A 36 6.05 -3.71 -4.75
N LEU A 37 5.20 -3.12 -3.92
CA LEU A 37 4.99 -1.68 -3.91
C LEU A 37 6.27 -0.93 -3.59
N CYS A 38 6.99 -1.34 -2.56
CA CYS A 38 8.24 -0.68 -2.18
C CYS A 38 9.31 -0.81 -3.26
N ARG A 39 9.39 -1.95 -3.94
CA ARG A 39 10.30 -2.13 -5.08
C ARG A 39 9.95 -1.20 -6.23
N TYR A 40 8.68 -1.15 -6.59
CA TYR A 40 8.20 -0.29 -7.65
C TYR A 40 8.48 1.18 -7.31
N LEU A 41 8.12 1.58 -6.10
CA LEU A 41 8.28 2.95 -5.63
C LEU A 41 9.75 3.36 -5.60
N SER A 42 10.62 2.50 -5.11
CA SER A 42 12.07 2.74 -5.06
C SER A 42 12.64 3.03 -6.45
N ARG A 43 12.26 2.26 -7.45
CA ARG A 43 12.68 2.48 -8.83
C ARG A 43 12.13 3.77 -9.39
N ARG A 44 10.86 4.04 -9.14
CA ARG A 44 10.17 5.20 -9.70
C ARG A 44 10.72 6.52 -9.20
N VAL A 45 10.98 6.61 -7.90
CA VAL A 45 11.46 7.87 -7.29
C VAL A 45 12.98 7.94 -7.16
N GLY A 46 13.68 6.85 -7.48
CA GLY A 46 15.13 6.83 -7.43
C GLY A 46 15.71 6.88 -6.03
N LYS A 47 15.02 6.30 -5.05
CA LYS A 47 15.49 6.22 -3.66
C LYS A 47 15.72 4.78 -3.24
N ALA A 48 16.65 4.55 -2.33
CA ALA A 48 16.78 3.25 -1.66
C ALA A 48 15.50 2.95 -0.89
N PRO A 49 15.10 1.67 -0.75
CA PRO A 49 13.88 1.32 0.00
C PRO A 49 13.84 1.91 1.40
N SER A 50 14.97 1.96 2.09
CA SER A 50 15.06 2.52 3.44
C SER A 50 14.86 4.05 3.47
N ALA A 51 14.98 4.72 2.34
CA ALA A 51 14.81 6.17 2.22
C ALA A 51 13.40 6.58 1.77
N LEU A 52 12.52 5.62 1.48
CA LEU A 52 11.16 5.91 1.05
C LEU A 52 10.37 6.57 2.18
N CYS A 53 9.54 7.55 1.81
CA CYS A 53 8.69 8.29 2.72
C CYS A 53 7.23 8.09 2.37
N LEU A 54 6.35 8.29 3.35
CA LEU A 54 4.90 8.26 3.11
C LEU A 54 4.51 9.23 1.99
N GLU A 55 5.16 10.39 1.93
CA GLU A 55 4.89 11.42 0.93
C GLU A 55 5.23 10.99 -0.50
N ASP A 56 6.01 9.93 -0.67
CA ASP A 56 6.28 9.34 -2.00
C ASP A 56 5.08 8.54 -2.54
N LEU A 57 4.10 8.21 -1.68
CA LEU A 57 2.90 7.47 -2.05
C LEU A 57 1.74 8.44 -2.31
N ASP A 58 1.40 8.69 -3.57
CA ASP A 58 0.18 9.42 -3.89
C ASP A 58 -0.75 8.54 -4.74
N ALA A 59 -1.95 9.02 -4.99
CA ALA A 59 -2.96 8.25 -5.73
C ALA A 59 -2.50 7.92 -7.14
N ARG A 60 -1.77 8.83 -7.78
CA ARG A 60 -1.25 8.62 -9.14
C ARG A 60 -0.23 7.50 -9.17
N VAL A 61 0.70 7.49 -8.21
CA VAL A 61 1.71 6.43 -8.10
C VAL A 61 1.05 5.09 -7.84
N ILE A 62 0.08 5.03 -6.96
CA ILE A 62 -0.65 3.78 -6.66
C ILE A 62 -1.40 3.29 -7.90
N ARG A 63 -2.07 4.18 -8.64
CA ARG A 63 -2.76 3.80 -9.87
C ARG A 63 -1.79 3.23 -10.90
N ASP A 64 -0.64 3.88 -11.08
CA ASP A 64 0.38 3.43 -12.00
C ASP A 64 0.97 2.09 -11.57
N PHE A 65 1.15 1.88 -10.28
CA PHE A 65 1.60 0.60 -9.73
C PHE A 65 0.62 -0.54 -10.05
N LEU A 66 -0.68 -0.30 -9.83
CA LEU A 66 -1.70 -1.30 -10.13
C LEU A 66 -1.75 -1.63 -11.62
N GLU A 67 -1.59 -0.63 -12.48
CA GLU A 67 -1.49 -0.82 -13.92
C GLU A 67 -0.26 -1.62 -14.32
N TYR A 68 0.88 -1.33 -13.69
CA TYR A 68 2.11 -2.09 -13.87
C TYR A 68 1.92 -3.57 -13.51
N LEU A 69 1.23 -3.85 -12.40
CA LEU A 69 0.96 -5.24 -12.00
C LEU A 69 0.16 -6.00 -13.04
N GLU A 70 -0.81 -5.36 -13.68
CA GLU A 70 -1.61 -6.00 -14.72
C GLU A 70 -0.83 -6.17 -16.02
N ARG A 71 -0.12 -5.14 -16.48
CA ARG A 71 0.56 -5.15 -17.78
C ARG A 71 1.86 -5.93 -17.78
N GLU A 72 2.68 -5.74 -16.74
CA GLU A 72 4.03 -6.30 -16.70
C GLU A 72 4.12 -7.59 -15.88
N CYS A 73 3.27 -7.73 -14.86
CA CYS A 73 3.32 -8.87 -13.95
C CYS A 73 2.18 -9.87 -14.17
N GLY A 74 1.30 -9.62 -15.15
CA GLY A 74 0.25 -10.55 -15.52
C GLY A 74 -0.85 -10.71 -14.50
N ASN A 75 -1.04 -9.76 -13.59
CA ASN A 75 -2.11 -9.83 -12.61
C ASN A 75 -3.48 -9.70 -13.26
N THR A 76 -4.42 -10.55 -12.80
CA THR A 76 -5.82 -10.40 -13.18
C THR A 76 -6.44 -9.20 -12.50
N PRO A 77 -7.59 -8.69 -12.98
CA PRO A 77 -8.32 -7.64 -12.26
C PRO A 77 -8.63 -7.99 -10.82
N ARG A 78 -8.95 -9.24 -10.54
CA ARG A 78 -9.21 -9.72 -9.18
C ARG A 78 -7.98 -9.58 -8.29
N THR A 79 -6.83 -10.03 -8.76
CA THR A 79 -5.57 -9.93 -8.00
C THR A 79 -5.17 -8.47 -7.82
N ARG A 80 -5.33 -7.67 -8.87
CA ARG A 80 -5.10 -6.22 -8.78
C ARG A 80 -5.95 -5.59 -7.68
N ASN A 81 -7.23 -5.96 -7.60
CA ASN A 81 -8.14 -5.46 -6.57
C ASN A 81 -7.73 -5.89 -5.16
N LEU A 82 -7.21 -7.12 -5.01
CA LEU A 82 -6.68 -7.58 -3.73
C LEU A 82 -5.49 -6.73 -3.28
N ARG A 83 -4.62 -6.35 -4.22
CA ARG A 83 -3.49 -5.46 -3.91
C ARG A 83 -3.98 -4.08 -3.45
N LEU A 84 -4.99 -3.55 -4.13
CA LEU A 84 -5.58 -2.27 -3.73
C LEU A 84 -6.24 -2.36 -2.34
N THR A 85 -6.88 -3.47 -2.03
CA THR A 85 -7.47 -3.68 -0.70
C THR A 85 -6.41 -3.60 0.40
N ALA A 86 -5.24 -4.20 0.19
CA ALA A 86 -4.14 -4.13 1.14
C ALA A 86 -3.68 -2.67 1.33
N ILE A 87 -3.53 -1.94 0.24
CA ILE A 87 -3.12 -0.54 0.27
C ILE A 87 -4.15 0.32 1.00
N ARG A 88 -5.45 0.10 0.73
CA ARG A 88 -6.53 0.82 1.44
C ARG A 88 -6.50 0.56 2.93
N SER A 89 -6.27 -0.67 3.34
CA SER A 89 -6.19 -1.03 4.76
C SER A 89 -5.05 -0.27 5.44
N PHE A 90 -3.89 -0.21 4.78
CA PHE A 90 -2.75 0.56 5.28
C PHE A 90 -3.08 2.05 5.36
N MET A 91 -3.73 2.62 4.35
CA MET A 91 -4.06 4.05 4.33
C MET A 91 -5.07 4.42 5.44
N LYS A 92 -5.98 3.52 5.78
CA LYS A 92 -6.87 3.74 6.93
C LYS A 92 -6.11 3.78 8.24
N TYR A 93 -5.10 2.92 8.39
CA TYR A 93 -4.20 2.96 9.53
C TYR A 93 -3.42 4.29 9.57
N VAL A 94 -2.92 4.74 8.42
CA VAL A 94 -2.21 6.02 8.30
C VAL A 94 -3.11 7.18 8.70
N GLU A 95 -4.36 7.19 8.28
CA GLU A 95 -5.33 8.22 8.65
C GLU A 95 -5.46 8.33 10.16
N TYR A 96 -5.54 7.20 10.83
CA TYR A 96 -5.65 7.15 12.29
C TYR A 96 -4.39 7.67 12.98
N GLU A 97 -3.21 7.25 12.50
CA GLU A 97 -1.94 7.57 13.16
C GLU A 97 -1.41 8.96 12.80
N ILE A 98 -1.70 9.44 11.59
CA ILE A 98 -1.18 10.70 11.07
C ILE A 98 -2.32 11.51 10.46
N PRO A 99 -3.12 12.18 11.31
CA PRO A 99 -4.26 12.95 10.78
C PRO A 99 -3.89 14.02 9.74
N SER A 100 -2.67 14.53 9.79
CA SER A 100 -2.21 15.52 8.80
C SER A 100 -2.09 14.96 7.38
N ALA A 101 -2.09 13.63 7.20
CA ALA A 101 -2.03 12.98 5.89
C ALA A 101 -3.42 12.77 5.26
N LEU A 102 -4.47 13.37 5.81
CA LEU A 102 -5.86 13.11 5.41
C LEU A 102 -6.11 13.28 3.91
N ASP A 103 -5.59 14.34 3.31
CA ASP A 103 -5.82 14.59 1.88
C ASP A 103 -5.22 13.50 1.01
N GLN A 104 -3.98 13.09 1.31
CA GLN A 104 -3.31 12.00 0.62
C GLN A 104 -4.10 10.69 0.78
N VAL A 105 -4.52 10.40 2.00
CA VAL A 105 -5.28 9.19 2.31
C VAL A 105 -6.58 9.15 1.53
N ARG A 106 -7.33 10.24 1.52
CA ARG A 106 -8.64 10.30 0.83
C ARG A 106 -8.50 10.11 -0.67
N GLN A 107 -7.47 10.68 -1.28
CA GLN A 107 -7.23 10.51 -2.70
C GLN A 107 -6.94 9.05 -3.05
N ILE A 108 -6.17 8.35 -2.21
CA ILE A 108 -5.87 6.94 -2.43
C ILE A 108 -7.11 6.07 -2.19
N LEU A 109 -7.87 6.35 -1.12
CA LEU A 109 -9.08 5.60 -0.83
C LEU A 109 -10.17 5.76 -1.92
N ALA A 110 -10.09 6.83 -2.70
CA ALA A 110 -11.03 7.08 -3.79
C ALA A 110 -10.73 6.25 -5.05
N LEU A 111 -9.58 5.56 -5.12
CA LEU A 111 -9.27 4.69 -6.25
C LEU A 111 -10.26 3.52 -6.29
N SER A 112 -10.78 3.23 -7.50
CA SER A 112 -11.83 2.23 -7.66
C SER A 112 -11.30 0.84 -7.97
N ASN A 113 -12.03 -0.16 -7.53
CA ASN A 113 -11.82 -1.54 -7.98
C ASN A 113 -12.19 -1.67 -9.45
N LYS A 114 -11.55 -2.60 -10.15
CA LYS A 114 -11.97 -3.01 -11.48
C LYS A 114 -13.05 -4.08 -11.36
N ARG A 115 -13.91 -4.15 -12.34
CA ARG A 115 -14.90 -5.24 -12.45
C ARG A 115 -14.18 -6.55 -12.68
N THR A 116 -14.65 -7.58 -12.01
CA THR A 116 -14.13 -8.93 -12.15
C THR A 116 -15.15 -9.86 -12.82
#